data_110e0ee52c8bbc8868e2dea155ec880e
#
_entry.id   110e0ee52c8bbc8868e2dea155ec880e
#
_cell.length_a   1.000
_cell.length_b   1.000
_cell.length_c   1.000
_cell.angle_alpha   90.00
_cell.angle_beta   90.00
_cell.angle_gamma   90.00
#
_symmetry.space_group_name_H-M   'P 1'
#
loop_
_entity.id
_entity.type
_entity.pdbx_description
1 polymer ?
#
loop_
_entity_poly.entity_id
_entity_poly.type
_entity_poly.pdbx_seq_one_letter_code
_entity_poly.pdbx_strand_id
1 'polypeptide(L)'
;MSHDEVRSCWLCERPLGSKVQWHHPVPKAKRGRETVPVHPVCHRTIHAHFTNAELARSSGARESLVKHSEIARFLAWIAGKPPDFHAPTRRPR
;
A
#
# COMPACT_ATOMS: atom_id res chain seq x y z
N MET A 1 -2.28 22.95 14.93
CA MET A 1 -1.88 22.34 13.75
C MET A 1 -2.86 21.27 13.32
N SER A 2 -3.10 21.25 12.16
CA SER A 2 -4.06 20.31 11.64
C SER A 2 -3.32 19.10 11.10
N HIS A 3 -3.71 17.97 11.52
CA HIS A 3 -3.05 16.77 11.12
C HIS A 3 -3.70 16.11 9.96
N ASP A 4 -4.66 16.76 9.39
CA ASP A 4 -5.32 16.14 8.25
C ASP A 4 -4.95 16.81 6.96
N GLU A 5 -4.14 17.84 7.01
CA GLU A 5 -3.89 18.57 5.82
C GLU A 5 -2.96 17.87 4.87
N VAL A 6 -1.99 17.14 5.37
CA VAL A 6 -1.08 16.45 4.48
C VAL A 6 -1.16 14.98 4.76
N ARG A 7 -1.72 14.29 3.82
CA ARG A 7 -1.81 12.87 3.94
C ARG A 7 -1.13 12.23 2.76
N SER A 8 -0.22 11.34 3.04
CA SER A 8 0.51 10.63 2.02
C SER A 8 0.19 9.15 2.12
N CYS A 9 0.21 8.50 0.97
CA CYS A 9 0.05 7.07 0.92
C CYS A 9 1.23 6.41 1.63
N TRP A 10 0.93 5.48 2.52
CA TRP A 10 1.96 4.78 3.27
C TRP A 10 2.89 4.00 2.35
N LEU A 11 2.38 3.49 1.22
CA LEU A 11 3.22 2.68 0.33
C LEU A 11 4.01 3.54 -0.64
N CYS A 12 3.35 4.36 -1.45
CA CYS A 12 4.02 5.07 -2.54
C CYS A 12 4.45 6.48 -2.15
N GLU A 13 4.00 6.98 -1.02
CA GLU A 13 4.36 8.29 -0.47
C GLU A 13 3.86 9.48 -1.27
N ARG A 14 3.07 9.24 -2.31
CA ARG A 14 2.42 10.33 -3.04
C ARG A 14 1.24 10.86 -2.22
N PRO A 15 0.81 12.10 -2.47
CA PRO A 15 -0.37 12.61 -1.77
C PRO A 15 -1.57 11.71 -2.00
N LEU A 16 -2.38 11.56 -0.98
CA LEU A 16 -3.62 10.81 -1.09
C LEU A 16 -4.64 11.64 -1.85
N GLY A 17 -5.52 10.96 -2.58
CA GLY A 17 -6.58 11.60 -3.32
C GLY A 17 -7.89 11.57 -2.55
N SER A 18 -8.99 11.58 -3.28
CA SER A 18 -10.32 11.59 -2.68
C SER A 18 -10.69 10.25 -2.08
N LYS A 19 -10.08 9.18 -2.55
CA LYS A 19 -10.36 7.83 -2.04
C LYS A 19 -9.18 7.31 -1.28
N VAL A 20 -9.42 6.90 -0.05
CA VAL A 20 -8.39 6.40 0.84
C VAL A 20 -8.85 5.05 1.37
N GLN A 21 -7.95 4.08 1.37
CA GLN A 21 -8.21 2.79 2.00
C GLN A 21 -7.26 2.62 3.15
N TRP A 22 -7.67 1.83 4.12
CA TRP A 22 -6.89 1.61 5.32
C TRP A 22 -6.35 0.19 5.31
N HIS A 23 -5.04 0.10 5.22
CA HIS A 23 -4.33 -1.17 5.12
C HIS A 23 -3.84 -1.61 6.48
N HIS A 24 -4.00 -2.87 6.80
CA HIS A 24 -3.39 -3.46 8.00
C HIS A 24 -2.03 -4.02 7.61
N PRO A 25 -0.91 -3.39 8.03
CA PRO A 25 0.42 -3.94 7.70
C PRO A 25 0.55 -5.37 8.18
N VAL A 26 0.07 -5.66 9.39
CA VAL A 26 -0.13 -7.03 9.83
C VAL A 26 -1.62 -7.31 9.69
N PRO A 27 -2.00 -8.35 8.93
CA PRO A 27 -3.42 -8.61 8.68
C PRO A 27 -4.22 -8.79 9.97
N LYS A 28 -5.45 -8.34 9.94
CA LYS A 28 -6.34 -8.46 11.09
C LYS A 28 -6.47 -9.91 11.53
N ALA A 29 -6.49 -10.83 10.57
CA ALA A 29 -6.56 -12.26 10.87
C ALA A 29 -5.34 -12.75 11.63
N LYS A 30 -4.24 -11.99 11.62
CA LYS A 30 -3.02 -12.29 12.33
C LYS A 30 -2.83 -11.34 13.50
N ARG A 31 -3.92 -10.80 14.03
CA ARG A 31 -3.97 -9.92 15.19
C ARG A 31 -3.40 -8.53 14.95
N GLY A 32 -3.33 -8.10 13.71
CA GLY A 32 -2.93 -6.74 13.40
C GLY A 32 -3.99 -5.76 13.81
N ARG A 33 -3.59 -4.67 14.47
CA ARG A 33 -4.51 -3.63 14.91
C ARG A 33 -4.26 -2.32 14.22
N GLU A 34 -3.04 -2.08 13.85
CA GLU A 34 -2.65 -0.82 13.25
C GLU A 34 -3.12 -0.74 11.80
N THR A 35 -3.52 0.44 11.38
CA THR A 35 -3.86 0.67 9.98
C THR A 35 -3.09 1.87 9.47
N VAL A 36 -2.87 1.87 8.16
CA VAL A 36 -2.18 2.97 7.50
C VAL A 36 -2.96 3.36 6.24
N PRO A 37 -2.94 4.64 5.88
CA PRO A 37 -3.70 5.09 4.70
C PRO A 37 -2.94 4.79 3.43
N VAL A 38 -3.65 4.28 2.43
CA VAL A 38 -3.06 3.96 1.13
C VAL A 38 -4.06 4.30 0.03
N HIS A 39 -3.54 4.52 -1.17
CA HIS A 39 -4.38 4.61 -2.35
C HIS A 39 -5.03 3.25 -2.60
N PRO A 40 -6.24 3.22 -3.13
CA PRO A 40 -6.85 1.93 -3.49
C PRO A 40 -5.98 1.09 -4.42
N VAL A 41 -5.31 1.71 -5.38
CA VAL A 41 -4.46 0.96 -6.31
C VAL A 41 -3.24 0.40 -5.60
N CYS A 42 -2.69 1.13 -4.63
CA CYS A 42 -1.56 0.65 -3.84
C CYS A 42 -1.96 -0.51 -2.94
N HIS A 43 -3.11 -0.39 -2.30
CA HIS A 43 -3.64 -1.44 -1.43
C HIS A 43 -3.84 -2.73 -2.21
N ARG A 44 -4.43 -2.61 -3.38
CA ARG A 44 -4.68 -3.75 -4.24
C ARG A 44 -3.38 -4.41 -4.68
N THR A 45 -2.37 -3.59 -4.99
CA THR A 45 -1.07 -4.10 -5.42
C THR A 45 -0.40 -4.89 -4.29
N ILE A 46 -0.49 -4.41 -3.06
CA ILE A 46 0.07 -5.15 -1.93
C ILE A 46 -0.56 -6.54 -1.86
N HIS A 47 -1.88 -6.61 -1.91
CA HIS A 47 -2.55 -7.89 -1.75
C HIS A 47 -2.48 -8.77 -2.99
N ALA A 48 -2.05 -8.22 -4.12
CA ALA A 48 -1.79 -9.02 -5.31
C ALA A 48 -0.47 -9.78 -5.21
N HIS A 49 0.47 -9.26 -4.42
CA HIS A 49 1.81 -9.82 -4.38
C HIS A 49 2.19 -10.44 -3.03
N PHE A 50 1.39 -10.23 -2.00
CA PHE A 50 1.68 -10.76 -0.67
C PHE A 50 0.47 -11.46 -0.09
N THR A 51 0.67 -12.63 0.46
CA THR A 51 -0.36 -13.31 1.23
C THR A 51 -0.39 -12.74 2.64
N ASN A 52 -1.47 -13.02 3.36
CA ASN A 52 -1.55 -12.61 4.76
C ASN A 52 -0.42 -13.20 5.59
N ALA A 53 -0.05 -14.44 5.30
CA ALA A 53 1.03 -15.08 6.03
C ALA A 53 2.37 -14.38 5.77
N GLU A 54 2.59 -13.97 4.52
CA GLU A 54 3.82 -13.26 4.18
C GLU A 54 3.88 -11.90 4.86
N LEU A 55 2.76 -11.20 4.89
CA LEU A 55 2.71 -9.90 5.58
C LEU A 55 2.98 -10.05 7.06
N ALA A 56 2.38 -11.05 7.68
CA ALA A 56 2.58 -11.28 9.11
C ALA A 56 4.03 -11.66 9.41
N ARG A 57 4.64 -12.44 8.54
CA ARG A 57 6.00 -12.93 8.73
C ARG A 57 7.01 -11.81 8.73
N SER A 58 6.79 -10.80 7.89
CA SER A 58 7.68 -9.65 7.79
C SER A 58 7.26 -8.51 8.71
N SER A 59 6.28 -8.75 9.58
CA SER A 59 5.64 -7.72 10.41
C SER A 59 5.02 -6.61 9.57
N GLY A 60 4.83 -6.84 8.29
CA GLY A 60 4.22 -5.89 7.39
C GLY A 60 4.99 -4.61 7.19
N ALA A 61 6.29 -4.60 7.51
CA ALA A 61 7.10 -3.39 7.40
C ALA A 61 7.19 -2.94 5.96
N ARG A 62 7.06 -1.63 5.76
CA ARG A 62 7.11 -1.06 4.42
C ARG A 62 8.42 -1.42 3.71
N GLU A 63 9.52 -1.38 4.46
CA GLU A 63 10.82 -1.70 3.89
C GLU A 63 10.86 -3.09 3.28
N SER A 64 10.16 -4.03 3.90
CA SER A 64 10.11 -5.39 3.36
C SER A 64 9.32 -5.45 2.07
N LEU A 65 8.24 -4.69 2.01
CA LEU A 65 7.40 -4.69 0.82
C LEU A 65 8.11 -4.03 -0.36
N VAL A 66 8.78 -2.89 -0.14
CA VAL A 66 9.39 -2.17 -1.25
C VAL A 66 10.62 -2.87 -1.81
N LYS A 67 11.15 -3.85 -1.10
CA LYS A 67 12.24 -4.67 -1.63
C LYS A 67 11.76 -5.71 -2.64
N HIS A 68 10.48 -6.00 -2.64
CA HIS A 68 9.93 -6.94 -3.61
C HIS A 68 10.00 -6.31 -5.01
N SER A 69 10.51 -7.07 -5.97
CA SER A 69 10.77 -6.52 -7.29
C SER A 69 9.52 -5.97 -7.97
N GLU A 70 8.40 -6.64 -7.79
CA GLU A 70 7.15 -6.17 -8.41
C GLU A 70 6.63 -4.91 -7.73
N ILE A 71 6.82 -4.79 -6.43
CA ILE A 71 6.44 -3.57 -5.74
C ILE A 71 7.34 -2.43 -6.15
N ALA A 72 8.65 -2.67 -6.25
CA ALA A 72 9.57 -1.64 -6.69
C ALA A 72 9.23 -1.14 -8.09
N ARG A 73 8.88 -2.06 -8.99
CA ARG A 73 8.49 -1.69 -10.35
C ARG A 73 7.20 -0.89 -10.35
N PHE A 74 6.23 -1.31 -9.54
CA PHE A 74 4.98 -0.58 -9.39
C PHE A 74 5.23 0.84 -8.89
N LEU A 75 6.08 0.99 -7.88
CA LEU A 75 6.36 2.30 -7.31
C LEU A 75 6.99 3.24 -8.34
N ALA A 76 7.90 2.73 -9.15
CA ALA A 76 8.50 3.53 -10.20
C ALA A 76 7.46 3.98 -11.22
N TRP A 77 6.53 3.10 -11.55
CA TRP A 77 5.48 3.40 -12.52
C TRP A 77 4.46 4.40 -11.97
N ILE A 78 4.07 4.24 -10.70
CA ILE A 78 3.02 5.07 -10.14
C ILE A 78 3.51 6.48 -9.76
N ALA A 79 4.82 6.67 -9.69
CA ALA A 79 5.39 7.89 -9.13
C ALA A 79 4.93 9.16 -9.81
N GLY A 80 4.65 9.10 -11.12
CA GLY A 80 4.22 10.27 -11.86
C GLY A 80 2.71 10.42 -12.02
N LYS A 81 1.93 9.58 -11.35
CA LYS A 81 0.48 9.60 -11.56
C LYS A 81 -0.20 10.52 -10.55
N PRO A 82 -1.35 11.11 -10.93
CA PRO A 82 -2.08 11.98 -10.01
C PRO A 82 -2.65 11.19 -8.82
N PRO A 83 -3.00 11.89 -7.74
CA PRO A 83 -3.46 11.21 -6.51
C PRO A 83 -4.66 10.30 -6.70
N ASP A 84 -5.57 10.65 -7.57
CA ASP A 84 -6.78 9.84 -7.78
C ASP A 84 -6.62 8.84 -8.92
N PHE A 85 -5.42 8.68 -9.44
CA PHE A 85 -5.18 7.73 -10.51
C PHE A 85 -5.50 6.32 -10.03
N HIS A 86 -6.17 5.56 -10.87
CA HIS A 86 -6.52 4.19 -10.56
C HIS A 86 -6.44 3.35 -11.83
N ALA A 87 -5.98 2.12 -11.68
CA ALA A 87 -5.90 1.19 -12.79
C ALA A 87 -6.13 -0.22 -12.24
N PRO A 88 -6.64 -1.13 -13.07
CA PRO A 88 -6.79 -2.51 -12.62
C PRO A 88 -5.44 -3.11 -12.24
N THR A 89 -5.45 -3.90 -11.17
CA THR A 89 -4.26 -4.57 -10.71
C THR A 89 -4.15 -5.92 -11.37
N ARG A 90 -3.00 -6.19 -11.97
CA ARG A 90 -2.75 -7.50 -12.55
C ARG A 90 -2.40 -8.47 -11.44
N ARG A 91 -3.04 -9.62 -11.48
CA ARG A 91 -2.73 -10.66 -10.52
C ARG A 91 -1.64 -11.56 -11.08
N PRO A 92 -0.67 -11.95 -10.24
CA PRO A 92 0.33 -12.93 -10.67
C PRO A 92 -0.35 -14.27 -10.91
N ARG A 93 0.22 -15.02 -11.78
CA ARG A 93 -0.29 -16.35 -12.09
C ARG A 93 0.58 -17.43 -11.52
#